data_e2d07fb46b87c209663da7d8d6cde513
#
_entry.id   e2d07fb46b87c209663da7d8d6cde513
#
_cell.length_a   1.000
_cell.length_b   1.000
_cell.length_c   1.000
_cell.angle_alpha   90.00
_cell.angle_beta   90.00
_cell.angle_gamma   90.00
#
_symmetry.space_group_name_H-M   'P 1'
#
loop_
_entity.id
_entity.type
_entity.pdbx_description
1 polymer ?
#
loop_
_entity_poly.entity_id
_entity_poly.type
_entity_poly.pdbx_seq_one_letter_code
_entity_poly.pdbx_strand_id
1 'polypeptide(L)'
;GTLHFEAFQQFVAALKRRPDLEEVYHRLQSHGQLTLATFMAFVRLEQGEWASTDEHIAHIFQRFRVDTLDGFCAYMTSRQHGAYHAAYSEPTLDAPLSSYFISSSHNTYLEGGQWKGDSTVEGYVRALLRGARCVELDCWDGPSGQPQVTHGHTLTSRVPLDDVVAAIAQYAFVSSPYPLILSLEVHNDLAQQEVLASILRTQLGDMLVTAPLEDDVPGMLPSPEQLRYR
;
A
#
# COMPACT_ATOMS: atom_id res chain seq x y z
N GLY A 1 -14.69 6.16 -36.01
CA GLY A 1 -14.27 4.87 -36.58
C GLY A 1 -14.53 3.75 -35.60
N THR A 2 -15.05 2.64 -36.11
CA THR A 2 -15.26 1.41 -35.31
C THR A 2 -13.96 0.65 -35.19
N LEU A 3 -13.58 0.30 -33.97
CA LEU A 3 -12.43 -0.59 -33.72
C LEU A 3 -12.87 -2.04 -33.94
N HIS A 4 -12.30 -2.73 -34.93
CA HIS A 4 -12.57 -4.15 -35.15
C HIS A 4 -11.92 -5.00 -34.06
N PHE A 5 -12.48 -6.17 -33.74
CA PHE A 5 -12.05 -7.04 -32.66
C PHE A 5 -10.54 -7.40 -32.74
N GLU A 6 -10.05 -7.73 -33.94
CA GLU A 6 -8.63 -8.02 -34.16
C GLU A 6 -7.73 -6.82 -33.84
N ALA A 7 -8.11 -5.61 -34.26
CA ALA A 7 -7.36 -4.39 -33.93
C ALA A 7 -7.39 -4.07 -32.43
N PHE A 8 -8.51 -4.37 -31.76
CA PHE A 8 -8.61 -4.29 -30.31
C PHE A 8 -7.68 -5.30 -29.60
N GLN A 9 -7.63 -6.54 -30.07
CA GLN A 9 -6.70 -7.55 -29.54
C GLN A 9 -5.23 -7.12 -29.69
N GLN A 10 -4.85 -6.60 -30.87
CA GLN A 10 -3.51 -6.07 -31.12
C GLN A 10 -3.17 -4.88 -30.21
N PHE A 11 -4.13 -3.98 -30.02
CA PHE A 11 -3.97 -2.86 -29.11
C PHE A 11 -3.78 -3.32 -27.65
N VAL A 12 -4.59 -4.26 -27.16
CA VAL A 12 -4.43 -4.82 -25.81
C VAL A 12 -3.10 -5.56 -25.67
N ALA A 13 -2.67 -6.32 -26.68
CA ALA A 13 -1.38 -7.00 -26.69
C ALA A 13 -0.22 -5.98 -26.61
N ALA A 14 -0.30 -4.88 -27.39
CA ALA A 14 0.70 -3.82 -27.35
C ALA A 14 0.76 -3.10 -25.99
N LEU A 15 -0.40 -2.85 -25.34
CA LEU A 15 -0.46 -2.27 -24.00
C LEU A 15 0.12 -3.18 -22.91
N LYS A 16 -0.02 -4.50 -23.08
CA LYS A 16 0.48 -5.50 -22.12
C LYS A 16 1.93 -5.91 -22.37
N ARG A 17 2.51 -5.42 -23.46
CA ARG A 17 3.88 -5.73 -23.80
C ARG A 17 4.84 -5.30 -22.70
N ARG A 18 5.77 -6.18 -22.34
CA ARG A 18 6.80 -6.00 -21.33
C ARG A 18 8.18 -6.15 -21.94
N PRO A 19 8.70 -5.08 -22.59
CA PRO A 19 10.01 -5.13 -23.24
C PRO A 19 11.14 -5.56 -22.30
N ASP A 20 11.04 -5.18 -21.03
CA ASP A 20 11.94 -5.58 -19.95
C ASP A 20 11.98 -7.11 -19.74
N LEU A 21 10.83 -7.78 -19.74
CA LEU A 21 10.74 -9.24 -19.64
C LEU A 21 11.11 -9.94 -20.94
N GLU A 22 10.80 -9.33 -22.10
CA GLU A 22 11.23 -9.83 -23.41
C GLU A 22 12.77 -9.91 -23.48
N GLU A 23 13.47 -8.86 -23.02
CA GLU A 23 14.93 -8.82 -22.98
C GLU A 23 15.49 -9.95 -22.09
N VAL A 24 14.94 -10.12 -20.88
CA VAL A 24 15.33 -11.21 -19.99
C VAL A 24 15.09 -12.57 -20.64
N TYR A 25 13.91 -12.80 -21.24
CA TYR A 25 13.56 -14.04 -21.91
C TYR A 25 14.56 -14.37 -23.04
N HIS A 26 14.87 -13.41 -23.92
CA HIS A 26 15.83 -13.62 -25.01
C HIS A 26 17.26 -13.87 -24.52
N ARG A 27 17.68 -13.22 -23.44
CA ARG A 27 18.97 -13.46 -22.81
C ARG A 27 19.09 -14.88 -22.24
N LEU A 28 18.00 -15.42 -21.72
CA LEU A 28 17.97 -16.77 -21.13
C LEU A 28 17.88 -17.88 -22.18
N GLN A 29 17.54 -17.56 -23.43
CA GLN A 29 17.47 -18.56 -24.48
C GLN A 29 18.85 -19.09 -24.85
N SER A 30 18.92 -20.44 -25.05
CA SER A 30 20.06 -21.12 -25.66
C SER A 30 19.56 -21.75 -26.97
N HIS A 31 20.23 -21.46 -28.09
CA HIS A 31 19.83 -21.93 -29.44
C HIS A 31 18.36 -21.58 -29.77
N GLY A 32 17.89 -20.40 -29.34
CA GLY A 32 16.54 -19.94 -29.65
C GLY A 32 15.43 -20.53 -28.77
N GLN A 33 15.77 -21.29 -27.75
CA GLN A 33 14.79 -21.87 -26.81
C GLN A 33 15.18 -21.65 -25.35
N LEU A 34 14.19 -21.36 -24.51
CA LEU A 34 14.33 -21.38 -23.05
C LEU A 34 14.09 -22.81 -22.57
N THR A 35 15.12 -23.44 -22.05
CA THR A 35 15.05 -24.81 -21.51
C THR A 35 14.70 -24.83 -20.04
N LEU A 36 14.18 -25.96 -19.53
CA LEU A 36 13.94 -26.15 -18.11
C LEU A 36 15.21 -25.95 -17.27
N ALA A 37 16.36 -26.45 -17.74
CA ALA A 37 17.63 -26.30 -17.01
C ALA A 37 18.05 -24.83 -16.89
N THR A 38 17.93 -24.05 -17.98
CA THR A 38 18.21 -22.60 -17.95
C THR A 38 17.25 -21.86 -17.06
N PHE A 39 15.97 -22.23 -17.07
CA PHE A 39 14.96 -21.64 -16.21
C PHE A 39 15.21 -21.96 -14.71
N MET A 40 15.61 -23.20 -14.39
CA MET A 40 16.01 -23.56 -13.03
C MET A 40 17.19 -22.72 -12.53
N ALA A 41 18.20 -22.53 -13.37
CA ALA A 41 19.33 -21.67 -13.06
C ALA A 41 18.88 -20.20 -12.81
N PHE A 42 18.03 -19.67 -13.67
CA PHE A 42 17.46 -18.33 -13.52
C PHE A 42 16.71 -18.16 -12.18
N VAL A 43 15.78 -19.09 -11.87
CA VAL A 43 14.99 -19.04 -10.63
C VAL A 43 15.90 -19.06 -9.40
N ARG A 44 16.95 -19.87 -9.41
CA ARG A 44 17.85 -20.00 -8.26
C ARG A 44 18.88 -18.88 -8.17
N LEU A 45 19.58 -18.59 -9.26
CA LEU A 45 20.76 -17.71 -9.24
C LEU A 45 20.39 -16.23 -9.38
N GLU A 46 19.38 -15.92 -10.19
CA GLU A 46 18.98 -14.54 -10.46
C GLU A 46 17.78 -14.10 -9.59
N GLN A 47 16.82 -15.02 -9.37
CA GLN A 47 15.64 -14.70 -8.53
C GLN A 47 15.83 -15.03 -7.05
N GLY A 48 16.93 -15.73 -6.68
CA GLY A 48 17.25 -16.04 -5.29
C GLY A 48 16.36 -17.10 -4.62
N GLU A 49 15.62 -17.86 -5.40
CA GLU A 49 14.66 -18.88 -4.93
C GLU A 49 15.36 -20.22 -4.61
N TRP A 50 16.34 -20.18 -3.72
CA TRP A 50 17.17 -21.34 -3.38
C TRP A 50 16.42 -22.50 -2.73
N ALA A 51 15.29 -22.22 -2.06
CA ALA A 51 14.50 -23.22 -1.38
C ALA A 51 13.54 -23.99 -2.30
N SER A 52 13.36 -23.54 -3.56
CA SER A 52 12.44 -24.17 -4.50
C SER A 52 13.02 -25.50 -4.99
N THR A 53 12.20 -26.59 -4.91
CA THR A 53 12.60 -27.92 -5.38
C THR A 53 12.57 -28.01 -6.89
N ASP A 54 13.32 -28.96 -7.47
CA ASP A 54 13.34 -29.19 -8.92
C ASP A 54 11.95 -29.53 -9.48
N GLU A 55 11.18 -30.34 -8.73
CA GLU A 55 9.81 -30.71 -9.10
C GLU A 55 8.89 -29.49 -9.14
N HIS A 56 9.03 -28.58 -8.17
CA HIS A 56 8.23 -27.36 -8.12
C HIS A 56 8.53 -26.43 -9.31
N ILE A 57 9.83 -26.22 -9.62
CA ILE A 57 10.23 -25.37 -10.75
C ILE A 57 9.79 -26.04 -12.09
N ALA A 58 9.94 -27.36 -12.22
CA ALA A 58 9.49 -28.09 -13.41
C ALA A 58 7.96 -27.99 -13.59
N HIS A 59 7.19 -28.06 -12.50
CA HIS A 59 5.74 -27.88 -12.54
C HIS A 59 5.37 -26.45 -13.01
N ILE A 60 6.03 -25.42 -12.50
CA ILE A 60 5.84 -24.03 -12.95
C ILE A 60 6.15 -23.91 -14.45
N PHE A 61 7.30 -24.44 -14.88
CA PHE A 61 7.74 -24.40 -16.27
C PHE A 61 6.70 -24.98 -17.23
N GLN A 62 6.14 -26.13 -16.89
CA GLN A 62 5.10 -26.80 -17.69
C GLN A 62 3.76 -26.05 -17.63
N ARG A 63 3.33 -25.65 -16.43
CA ARG A 63 2.03 -25.02 -16.21
C ARG A 63 1.88 -23.69 -16.93
N PHE A 64 2.91 -22.86 -16.90
CA PHE A 64 2.92 -21.56 -17.57
C PHE A 64 3.39 -21.62 -19.02
N ARG A 65 3.89 -22.75 -19.51
CA ARG A 65 4.53 -22.82 -20.82
C ARG A 65 5.71 -21.83 -20.94
N VAL A 66 6.58 -21.83 -19.91
CA VAL A 66 7.69 -20.88 -19.78
C VAL A 66 8.70 -20.96 -20.94
N ASP A 67 8.66 -22.05 -21.73
CA ASP A 67 9.36 -22.21 -23.00
C ASP A 67 8.94 -21.20 -24.08
N THR A 68 7.80 -20.51 -23.88
CA THR A 68 7.32 -19.42 -24.73
C THR A 68 7.45 -18.07 -24.06
N LEU A 69 7.61 -16.98 -24.85
CA LEU A 69 7.66 -15.61 -24.31
C LEU A 69 6.40 -15.27 -23.51
N ASP A 70 5.22 -15.59 -24.06
CA ASP A 70 3.96 -15.30 -23.37
C ASP A 70 3.85 -16.05 -22.04
N GLY A 71 4.28 -17.31 -22.01
CA GLY A 71 4.28 -18.12 -20.79
C GLY A 71 5.28 -17.62 -19.75
N PHE A 72 6.47 -17.21 -20.17
CA PHE A 72 7.46 -16.58 -19.31
C PHE A 72 6.92 -15.27 -18.72
N CYS A 73 6.38 -14.37 -19.53
CA CYS A 73 5.76 -13.13 -19.06
C CYS A 73 4.57 -13.40 -18.12
N ALA A 74 3.74 -14.39 -18.42
CA ALA A 74 2.62 -14.78 -17.56
C ALA A 74 3.10 -15.27 -16.18
N TYR A 75 4.17 -16.06 -16.13
CA TYR A 75 4.79 -16.47 -14.87
C TYR A 75 5.35 -15.27 -14.10
N MET A 76 6.19 -14.46 -14.72
CA MET A 76 6.85 -13.31 -14.09
C MET A 76 5.87 -12.27 -13.54
N THR A 77 4.67 -12.18 -14.11
CA THR A 77 3.61 -11.27 -13.65
C THR A 77 2.54 -11.95 -12.79
N SER A 78 2.70 -13.26 -12.50
CA SER A 78 1.74 -14.03 -11.71
C SER A 78 1.90 -13.79 -10.20
N ARG A 79 0.85 -14.13 -9.45
CA ARG A 79 0.94 -14.17 -7.98
C ARG A 79 1.92 -15.22 -7.45
N GLN A 80 2.24 -16.25 -8.24
CA GLN A 80 3.21 -17.29 -7.87
C GLN A 80 4.66 -16.77 -7.90
N HIS A 81 4.91 -15.71 -8.67
CA HIS A 81 6.20 -15.01 -8.71
C HIS A 81 6.10 -13.64 -8.01
N GLY A 82 5.27 -13.55 -6.97
CA GLY A 82 5.17 -12.33 -6.17
C GLY A 82 6.41 -12.13 -5.31
N ALA A 83 6.82 -10.88 -5.12
CA ALA A 83 7.94 -10.54 -4.22
C ALA A 83 7.64 -10.88 -2.75
N TYR A 84 6.38 -11.15 -2.43
CA TYR A 84 5.92 -11.56 -1.11
C TYR A 84 5.49 -13.02 -1.12
N HIS A 85 6.17 -13.85 -0.34
CA HIS A 85 5.78 -15.23 -0.07
C HIS A 85 5.14 -15.32 1.32
N ALA A 86 3.89 -15.72 1.38
CA ALA A 86 3.15 -15.91 2.64
C ALA A 86 3.73 -17.02 3.56
N ALA A 87 4.75 -17.76 3.08
CA ALA A 87 5.40 -18.81 3.83
C ALA A 87 6.52 -18.33 4.78
N TYR A 88 6.88 -17.06 4.71
CA TYR A 88 7.70 -16.48 5.76
C TYR A 88 6.84 -16.35 7.01
N SER A 89 7.27 -16.95 8.13
CA SER A 89 6.77 -16.61 9.47
C SER A 89 6.58 -15.10 9.54
N GLU A 90 5.46 -14.64 10.11
CA GLU A 90 5.20 -13.20 10.23
C GLU A 90 6.51 -12.51 10.63
N PRO A 91 7.08 -11.65 9.77
CA PRO A 91 8.33 -11.01 10.11
C PRO A 91 8.10 -10.19 11.36
N THR A 92 8.92 -10.37 12.36
CA THR A 92 8.98 -9.42 13.46
C THR A 92 9.32 -8.07 12.85
N LEU A 93 8.45 -7.09 13.00
CA LEU A 93 8.66 -5.76 12.45
C LEU A 93 9.50 -4.91 13.44
N ASP A 94 10.71 -5.39 13.73
CA ASP A 94 11.61 -4.84 14.76
C ASP A 94 12.58 -3.77 14.22
N ALA A 95 12.70 -3.63 12.89
CA ALA A 95 13.51 -2.58 12.31
C ALA A 95 12.82 -1.20 12.43
N PRO A 96 13.57 -0.09 12.38
CA PRO A 96 12.99 1.25 12.42
C PRO A 96 11.92 1.46 11.34
N LEU A 97 10.88 2.27 11.59
CA LEU A 97 9.80 2.58 10.63
C LEU A 97 10.32 2.95 9.24
N SER A 98 11.48 3.63 9.17
CA SER A 98 12.12 4.00 7.90
C SER A 98 12.58 2.83 7.03
N SER A 99 12.63 1.62 7.58
CA SER A 99 13.02 0.40 6.85
C SER A 99 11.86 -0.26 6.08
N TYR A 100 10.64 0.26 6.20
CA TYR A 100 9.44 -0.37 5.64
C TYR A 100 8.75 0.52 4.63
N PHE A 101 8.12 -0.12 3.63
CA PHE A 101 7.13 0.53 2.78
C PHE A 101 5.79 0.53 3.50
N ILE A 102 5.27 1.72 3.81
CA ILE A 102 4.04 1.89 4.57
C ILE A 102 2.88 2.12 3.60
N SER A 103 1.86 1.26 3.67
CA SER A 103 0.64 1.43 2.89
C SER A 103 -0.06 2.72 3.31
N SER A 104 -0.02 3.74 2.45
CA SER A 104 -0.49 5.10 2.73
C SER A 104 -1.67 5.47 1.84
N SER A 105 -2.62 6.21 2.39
CA SER A 105 -3.77 6.78 1.69
C SER A 105 -3.65 8.29 1.65
N HIS A 106 -3.75 8.87 0.46
CA HIS A 106 -3.77 10.30 0.20
C HIS A 106 -5.22 10.80 0.14
N ASN A 107 -5.53 11.95 0.71
CA ASN A 107 -6.89 12.52 0.78
C ASN A 107 -7.93 11.47 1.20
N THR A 108 -7.68 10.79 2.31
CA THR A 108 -8.42 9.58 2.73
C THR A 108 -9.93 9.81 2.89
N TYR A 109 -10.32 11.02 3.24
CA TYR A 109 -11.71 11.46 3.39
C TYR A 109 -12.48 11.53 2.07
N LEU A 110 -11.77 11.61 0.92
CA LEU A 110 -12.37 12.01 -0.35
C LEU A 110 -12.85 10.81 -1.15
N GLU A 111 -14.14 10.81 -1.46
CA GLU A 111 -14.76 9.87 -2.39
C GLU A 111 -15.08 10.55 -3.73
N GLY A 112 -14.60 9.95 -4.82
CA GLY A 112 -14.81 10.48 -6.17
C GLY A 112 -13.75 11.48 -6.61
N GLY A 113 -14.18 12.57 -7.26
CA GLY A 113 -13.27 13.52 -7.90
C GLY A 113 -12.65 14.52 -6.92
N GLN A 114 -11.37 14.83 -7.09
CA GLN A 114 -10.59 15.76 -6.26
C GLN A 114 -11.20 17.17 -6.16
N TRP A 115 -12.01 17.60 -7.13
CA TRP A 115 -12.55 18.95 -7.21
C TRP A 115 -13.98 19.09 -6.67
N LYS A 116 -14.79 18.01 -6.74
CA LYS A 116 -16.22 18.01 -6.37
C LYS A 116 -16.65 16.71 -5.69
N GLY A 117 -15.73 15.92 -5.18
CA GLY A 117 -16.04 14.70 -4.46
C GLY A 117 -16.64 14.98 -3.08
N ASP A 118 -17.20 13.94 -2.48
CA ASP A 118 -17.72 14.02 -1.12
C ASP A 118 -16.63 13.65 -0.13
N SER A 119 -16.47 14.45 0.92
CA SER A 119 -15.64 14.10 2.09
C SER A 119 -16.50 13.24 3.02
N THR A 120 -16.01 12.06 3.38
CA THR A 120 -16.76 11.07 4.15
C THR A 120 -15.91 10.39 5.22
N VAL A 121 -16.55 9.98 6.31
CA VAL A 121 -15.96 9.08 7.31
C VAL A 121 -15.70 7.70 6.73
N GLU A 122 -16.56 7.26 5.83
CA GLU A 122 -16.47 5.94 5.17
C GLU A 122 -15.17 5.75 4.39
N GLY A 123 -14.60 6.82 3.84
CA GLY A 123 -13.28 6.80 3.20
C GLY A 123 -12.20 6.25 4.13
N TYR A 124 -12.18 6.72 5.38
CA TYR A 124 -11.26 6.23 6.42
C TYR A 124 -11.53 4.78 6.80
N VAL A 125 -12.79 4.43 7.04
CA VAL A 125 -13.17 3.05 7.39
C VAL A 125 -12.69 2.06 6.32
N ARG A 126 -12.94 2.37 5.05
CA ARG A 126 -12.49 1.52 3.93
C ARG A 126 -10.98 1.42 3.81
N ALA A 127 -10.26 2.53 3.96
CA ALA A 127 -8.80 2.54 3.91
C ALA A 127 -8.21 1.67 5.03
N LEU A 128 -8.67 1.83 6.27
CA LEU A 128 -8.21 1.08 7.43
C LEU A 128 -8.51 -0.41 7.33
N LEU A 129 -9.74 -0.78 6.93
CA LEU A 129 -10.13 -2.19 6.74
C LEU A 129 -9.36 -2.87 5.60
N ARG A 130 -8.87 -2.10 4.62
CA ARG A 130 -7.98 -2.60 3.55
C ARG A 130 -6.51 -2.65 3.93
N GLY A 131 -6.17 -2.26 5.16
CA GLY A 131 -4.81 -2.36 5.71
C GLY A 131 -3.94 -1.13 5.51
N ALA A 132 -4.51 0.04 5.20
CA ALA A 132 -3.74 1.29 5.22
C ALA A 132 -3.18 1.56 6.62
N ARG A 133 -1.91 1.95 6.69
CA ARG A 133 -1.20 2.28 7.93
C ARG A 133 -0.74 3.75 7.97
N CYS A 134 -1.18 4.56 7.02
CA CYS A 134 -1.07 6.00 7.03
C CYS A 134 -2.34 6.58 6.38
N VAL A 135 -3.00 7.50 7.05
CA VAL A 135 -4.18 8.21 6.55
C VAL A 135 -4.00 9.72 6.72
N GLU A 136 -4.58 10.47 5.80
CA GLU A 136 -4.42 11.92 5.74
C GLU A 136 -5.68 12.66 6.15
N LEU A 137 -5.50 13.76 6.88
CA LEU A 137 -6.55 14.63 7.37
C LEU A 137 -6.19 16.09 7.08
N ASP A 138 -6.86 16.73 6.12
CA ASP A 138 -6.75 18.16 5.86
C ASP A 138 -7.70 18.91 6.77
N CYS A 139 -7.16 19.42 7.86
CA CYS A 139 -7.92 20.03 8.96
C CYS A 139 -8.10 21.54 8.72
N TRP A 140 -9.35 21.96 8.59
CA TRP A 140 -9.74 23.34 8.33
C TRP A 140 -10.67 23.87 9.42
N ASP A 141 -10.78 25.19 9.52
CA ASP A 141 -11.76 25.81 10.39
C ASP A 141 -13.18 25.42 9.98
N GLY A 142 -13.95 25.01 10.97
CA GLY A 142 -15.34 24.70 10.80
C GLY A 142 -16.25 25.67 11.55
N PRO A 143 -17.58 25.57 11.37
CA PRO A 143 -18.55 26.41 12.04
C PRO A 143 -18.54 26.18 13.54
N SER A 144 -18.91 27.20 14.29
CA SER A 144 -19.02 27.15 15.76
C SER A 144 -17.72 26.75 16.49
N GLY A 145 -16.56 27.01 15.87
CA GLY A 145 -15.26 26.69 16.47
C GLY A 145 -14.91 25.20 16.44
N GLN A 146 -15.59 24.40 15.63
CA GLN A 146 -15.34 22.95 15.51
C GLN A 146 -14.57 22.64 14.22
N PRO A 147 -13.37 22.05 14.31
CA PRO A 147 -12.56 21.67 13.14
C PRO A 147 -13.29 20.68 12.24
N GLN A 148 -12.99 20.74 10.94
CA GLN A 148 -13.54 19.86 9.92
C GLN A 148 -12.46 19.38 8.96
N VAL A 149 -12.72 18.28 8.28
CA VAL A 149 -11.85 17.74 7.26
C VAL A 149 -12.45 17.97 5.88
N THR A 150 -11.66 18.54 4.96
CA THR A 150 -12.08 18.83 3.58
C THR A 150 -10.87 19.10 2.71
N HIS A 151 -10.99 18.91 1.40
CA HIS A 151 -9.99 19.36 0.44
C HIS A 151 -10.11 20.87 0.23
N GLY A 152 -9.20 21.63 0.81
CA GLY A 152 -9.22 23.09 0.79
C GLY A 152 -9.26 23.67 -0.62
N HIS A 153 -9.86 24.86 -0.75
CA HIS A 153 -9.99 25.59 -2.02
C HIS A 153 -10.71 24.83 -3.15
N THR A 154 -11.53 23.84 -2.83
CA THR A 154 -12.35 23.07 -3.77
C THR A 154 -13.84 23.17 -3.45
N LEU A 155 -14.66 22.48 -4.24
CA LEU A 155 -16.10 22.34 -4.03
C LEU A 155 -16.47 21.00 -3.34
N THR A 156 -15.50 20.36 -2.70
CA THR A 156 -15.75 19.12 -1.96
C THR A 156 -16.57 19.38 -0.70
N SER A 157 -17.31 18.38 -0.28
CA SER A 157 -18.05 18.46 0.98
C SER A 157 -17.09 18.45 2.19
N ARG A 158 -17.66 18.58 3.38
CA ARG A 158 -16.91 18.69 4.64
C ARG A 158 -17.43 17.67 5.63
N VAL A 159 -16.54 17.11 6.42
CA VAL A 159 -16.88 16.17 7.50
C VAL A 159 -16.30 16.66 8.83
N PRO A 160 -17.05 16.59 9.95
CA PRO A 160 -16.53 16.97 11.26
C PRO A 160 -15.28 16.15 11.62
N LEU A 161 -14.24 16.81 12.14
CA LEU A 161 -13.03 16.13 12.58
C LEU A 161 -13.32 15.11 13.69
N ASP A 162 -14.25 15.42 14.58
CA ASP A 162 -14.65 14.54 15.69
C ASP A 162 -15.15 13.18 15.18
N ASP A 163 -16.01 13.18 14.17
CA ASP A 163 -16.53 11.95 13.54
C ASP A 163 -15.43 11.14 12.86
N VAL A 164 -14.49 11.82 12.20
CA VAL A 164 -13.34 11.17 11.54
C VAL A 164 -12.45 10.49 12.58
N VAL A 165 -12.11 11.19 13.66
CA VAL A 165 -11.23 10.64 14.70
C VAL A 165 -11.93 9.51 15.46
N ALA A 166 -13.25 9.60 15.70
CA ALA A 166 -14.04 8.51 16.26
C ALA A 166 -13.97 7.22 15.40
N ALA A 167 -14.11 7.37 14.09
CA ALA A 167 -13.97 6.23 13.17
C ALA A 167 -12.54 5.67 13.17
N ILE A 168 -11.52 6.53 13.19
CA ILE A 168 -10.13 6.09 13.30
C ILE A 168 -9.93 5.29 14.60
N ALA A 169 -10.38 5.80 15.74
CA ALA A 169 -10.28 5.10 17.03
C ALA A 169 -10.93 3.71 16.98
N GLN A 170 -12.06 3.59 16.30
CA GLN A 170 -12.78 2.32 16.19
C GLN A 170 -12.14 1.32 15.24
N TYR A 171 -11.58 1.77 14.10
CA TYR A 171 -11.18 0.89 13.01
C TYR A 171 -9.66 0.78 12.81
N ALA A 172 -8.84 1.61 13.46
CA ALA A 172 -7.39 1.65 13.27
C ALA A 172 -6.72 0.28 13.37
N PHE A 173 -7.12 -0.54 14.33
CA PHE A 173 -6.45 -1.80 14.65
C PHE A 173 -7.31 -3.05 14.37
N VAL A 174 -8.37 -2.93 13.57
CA VAL A 174 -9.20 -4.09 13.16
C VAL A 174 -8.45 -4.99 12.20
N SER A 175 -7.74 -4.42 11.21
CA SER A 175 -7.03 -5.19 10.18
C SER A 175 -5.58 -5.50 10.54
N SER A 176 -4.97 -4.76 11.46
CA SER A 176 -3.56 -4.89 11.83
C SER A 176 -3.29 -4.27 13.20
N PRO A 177 -2.47 -4.88 14.06
CA PRO A 177 -2.06 -4.30 15.34
C PRO A 177 -0.94 -3.25 15.20
N TYR A 178 -0.33 -3.13 14.02
CA TYR A 178 0.80 -2.22 13.79
C TYR A 178 0.36 -0.76 13.68
N PRO A 179 1.28 0.19 13.92
CA PRO A 179 0.93 1.60 14.10
C PRO A 179 0.16 2.20 12.93
N LEU A 180 -0.65 3.21 13.25
CA LEU A 180 -1.31 4.06 12.27
C LEU A 180 -0.71 5.46 12.32
N ILE A 181 -0.18 5.92 11.20
CA ILE A 181 0.33 7.29 11.04
C ILE A 181 -0.83 8.19 10.64
N LEU A 182 -1.03 9.28 11.39
CA LEU A 182 -1.94 10.36 11.01
C LEU A 182 -1.13 11.47 10.35
N SER A 183 -1.31 11.66 9.04
CA SER A 183 -0.76 12.79 8.29
C SER A 183 -1.72 13.96 8.43
N LEU A 184 -1.33 14.97 9.21
CA LEU A 184 -2.18 16.13 9.51
C LEU A 184 -1.72 17.35 8.71
N GLU A 185 -2.58 17.86 7.82
CA GLU A 185 -2.43 19.18 7.22
C GLU A 185 -3.27 20.18 8.02
N VAL A 186 -2.62 20.97 8.85
CA VAL A 186 -3.32 21.85 9.81
C VAL A 186 -3.44 23.27 9.24
N HIS A 187 -4.63 23.60 8.77
CA HIS A 187 -4.99 24.92 8.23
C HIS A 187 -5.88 25.72 9.18
N ASN A 188 -6.05 25.24 10.42
CA ASN A 188 -6.89 25.87 11.44
C ASN A 188 -6.21 27.09 12.07
N ASP A 189 -7.04 28.04 12.55
CA ASP A 189 -6.60 29.07 13.48
C ASP A 189 -6.18 28.46 14.84
N LEU A 190 -5.50 29.25 15.67
CA LEU A 190 -4.97 28.77 16.96
C LEU A 190 -6.06 28.23 17.90
N ALA A 191 -7.25 28.84 17.90
CA ALA A 191 -8.34 28.39 18.76
C ALA A 191 -8.86 27.02 18.35
N GLN A 192 -9.01 26.78 17.04
CA GLN A 192 -9.44 25.48 16.54
C GLN A 192 -8.33 24.43 16.54
N GLN A 193 -7.05 24.82 16.52
CA GLN A 193 -5.93 23.89 16.78
C GLN A 193 -5.97 23.31 18.18
N GLU A 194 -6.36 24.11 19.19
CA GLU A 194 -6.55 23.62 20.57
C GLU A 194 -7.71 22.61 20.63
N VAL A 195 -8.81 22.88 19.94
CA VAL A 195 -9.94 21.94 19.82
C VAL A 195 -9.53 20.66 19.14
N LEU A 196 -8.80 20.75 18.00
CA LEU A 196 -8.25 19.61 17.27
C LEU A 196 -7.38 18.74 18.20
N ALA A 197 -6.45 19.34 18.92
CA ALA A 197 -5.59 18.62 19.86
C ALA A 197 -6.39 17.96 21.00
N SER A 198 -7.45 18.60 21.46
CA SER A 198 -8.36 18.04 22.46
C SER A 198 -9.13 16.83 21.94
N ILE A 199 -9.65 16.89 20.71
CA ILE A 199 -10.34 15.78 20.05
C ILE A 199 -9.39 14.57 19.94
N LEU A 200 -8.18 14.77 19.42
CA LEU A 200 -7.21 13.68 19.27
C LEU A 200 -6.89 13.03 20.62
N ARG A 201 -6.59 13.82 21.65
CA ARG A 201 -6.26 13.30 22.99
C ARG A 201 -7.42 12.56 23.62
N THR A 202 -8.63 13.10 23.50
CA THR A 202 -9.81 12.52 24.16
C THR A 202 -10.26 11.22 23.51
N GLN A 203 -10.26 11.17 22.18
CA GLN A 203 -10.78 10.00 21.47
C GLN A 203 -9.74 8.90 21.27
N LEU A 204 -8.47 9.25 21.05
CA LEU A 204 -7.42 8.25 20.83
C LEU A 204 -6.80 7.79 22.16
N GLY A 205 -6.81 8.63 23.20
CA GLY A 205 -6.29 8.26 24.52
C GLY A 205 -4.89 7.64 24.45
N ASP A 206 -4.75 6.46 25.02
CA ASP A 206 -3.47 5.72 25.06
C ASP A 206 -2.95 5.26 23.70
N MET A 207 -3.78 5.27 22.67
CA MET A 207 -3.33 4.98 21.30
C MET A 207 -2.48 6.11 20.72
N LEU A 208 -2.59 7.33 21.23
CA LEU A 208 -1.87 8.49 20.72
C LEU A 208 -0.47 8.59 21.34
N VAL A 209 0.57 8.50 20.53
CA VAL A 209 1.95 8.75 20.96
C VAL A 209 2.17 10.25 21.11
N THR A 210 2.34 10.73 22.33
CA THR A 210 2.52 12.16 22.66
C THR A 210 3.92 12.52 23.14
N ALA A 211 4.78 11.51 23.35
CA ALA A 211 6.15 11.67 23.79
C ALA A 211 7.02 10.55 23.20
N PRO A 212 8.36 10.72 23.14
CA PRO A 212 9.27 9.63 22.80
C PRO A 212 9.04 8.40 23.70
N LEU A 213 9.23 7.21 23.12
CA LEU A 213 9.16 5.97 23.91
C LEU A 213 10.37 5.88 24.86
N GLU A 214 10.24 5.10 25.95
CA GLU A 214 11.30 4.96 26.96
C GLU A 214 12.61 4.42 26.38
N ASP A 215 12.51 3.55 25.35
CA ASP A 215 13.66 2.92 24.71
C ASP A 215 14.07 3.59 23.37
N ASP A 216 13.61 4.83 23.12
CA ASP A 216 13.94 5.54 21.88
C ASP A 216 15.44 5.84 21.78
N VAL A 217 16.02 5.49 20.64
CA VAL A 217 17.41 5.82 20.29
C VAL A 217 17.42 7.16 19.56
N PRO A 218 18.16 8.17 20.05
CA PRO A 218 18.23 9.46 19.38
C PRO A 218 18.63 9.33 17.89
N GLY A 219 17.81 9.91 17.00
CA GLY A 219 18.03 9.89 15.56
C GLY A 219 17.53 8.63 14.84
N MET A 220 16.91 7.69 15.55
CA MET A 220 16.22 6.54 14.96
C MET A 220 14.72 6.62 15.24
N LEU A 221 13.92 6.20 14.26
CA LEU A 221 12.48 6.01 14.49
C LEU A 221 12.25 4.68 15.22
N PRO A 222 11.23 4.60 16.10
CA PRO A 222 10.85 3.33 16.70
C PRO A 222 10.40 2.31 15.65
N SER A 223 10.41 1.04 16.03
CA SER A 223 9.94 -0.04 15.17
C SER A 223 8.41 -0.13 15.18
N PRO A 224 7.79 -0.72 14.15
CA PRO A 224 6.36 -1.03 14.18
C PRO A 224 5.97 -1.92 15.38
N GLU A 225 6.85 -2.82 15.82
CA GLU A 225 6.60 -3.69 16.97
C GLU A 225 6.51 -2.90 18.29
N GLN A 226 7.39 -1.91 18.48
CA GLN A 226 7.35 -1.00 19.65
C GLN A 226 6.10 -0.12 19.65
N LEU A 227 5.54 0.18 18.47
CA LEU A 227 4.39 1.04 18.27
C LEU A 227 3.06 0.28 18.11
N ARG A 228 2.98 -0.99 18.50
CA ARG A 228 1.72 -1.75 18.37
C ARG A 228 0.59 -1.03 19.11
N TYR A 229 -0.55 -0.95 18.43
CA TYR A 229 -1.75 -0.27 18.93
C TYR A 229 -1.55 1.22 19.25
N ARG A 230 -0.61 1.87 18.52
CA ARG A 230 -0.34 3.30 18.64
C ARG A 230 -0.64 4.03 17.32
#